data_15e73989eebd058c50cbe3aab8135e64
#
_entry.id   15e73989eebd058c50cbe3aab8135e64
#
_cell.length_a   1.000
_cell.length_b   1.000
_cell.length_c   1.000
_cell.angle_alpha   90.00
_cell.angle_beta   90.00
_cell.angle_gamma   90.00
#
_symmetry.space_group_name_H-M   'P 1'
#
loop_
_entity.id
_entity.type
_entity.pdbx_description
1 polymer ?
#
loop_
_entity_poly.entity_id
_entity_poly.type
_entity_poly.pdbx_seq_one_letter_code
_entity_poly.pdbx_strand_id
1 'polypeptide(L)'
;MKLRAVRRPALPVFCLLIFSVLNAGCGYHTAGHVVQLPENVKTIAVPAFKNETLTYRIEQMLTASVVREFTTRTHYRVVNGPGDDADATLRGTVLSTAASPLTYDTATGRAASVMVVVSMKVVLTDRTGKVLYQNPAYLFREQYEVSQDLTSFFEEDSPAFRRLSQDFARTLVSNILEGF
;
A
#
# COMPACT_ATOMS: atom_id res chain seq x y z
N MET A 1 -59.44 -44.58 -36.19
CA MET A 1 -59.31 -43.76 -34.98
C MET A 1 -57.83 -43.49 -34.76
N LYS A 2 -57.29 -42.30 -35.14
CA LYS A 2 -55.87 -41.97 -35.10
C LYS A 2 -55.62 -41.09 -33.88
N LEU A 3 -54.90 -41.65 -32.88
CA LEU A 3 -54.43 -40.87 -31.72
C LEU A 3 -53.23 -40.02 -32.11
N ARG A 4 -53.39 -38.70 -32.05
CA ARG A 4 -52.30 -37.73 -32.21
C ARG A 4 -51.54 -37.61 -30.86
N ALA A 5 -50.28 -38.04 -30.84
CA ALA A 5 -49.37 -37.79 -29.74
C ALA A 5 -48.99 -36.31 -29.68
N VAL A 6 -49.38 -35.65 -28.61
CA VAL A 6 -48.98 -34.26 -28.33
C VAL A 6 -47.55 -34.28 -27.75
N ARG A 7 -46.59 -33.93 -28.58
CA ARG A 7 -45.20 -33.76 -28.20
C ARG A 7 -45.07 -32.44 -27.40
N ARG A 8 -44.87 -32.52 -26.11
CA ARG A 8 -44.63 -31.36 -25.23
C ARG A 8 -43.13 -30.98 -25.26
N PRO A 9 -42.75 -29.82 -25.82
CA PRO A 9 -41.36 -29.36 -25.89
C PRO A 9 -40.95 -28.56 -24.64
N ALA A 10 -41.45 -28.92 -23.44
CA ALA A 10 -41.23 -28.14 -22.24
C ALA A 10 -39.83 -28.35 -21.61
N LEU A 11 -39.23 -29.53 -21.81
CA LEU A 11 -37.96 -29.90 -21.14
C LEU A 11 -36.73 -29.12 -21.65
N PRO A 12 -36.50 -28.94 -22.96
CA PRO A 12 -35.34 -28.20 -23.45
C PRO A 12 -35.40 -26.71 -23.16
N VAL A 13 -36.60 -26.11 -23.15
CA VAL A 13 -36.80 -24.69 -22.84
C VAL A 13 -36.50 -24.41 -21.36
N PHE A 14 -36.87 -25.33 -20.46
CA PHE A 14 -36.60 -25.22 -19.04
C PHE A 14 -35.11 -25.33 -18.72
N CYS A 15 -34.35 -26.24 -19.37
CA CYS A 15 -32.92 -26.35 -19.27
C CYS A 15 -32.17 -25.08 -19.77
N LEU A 16 -32.64 -24.49 -20.85
CA LEU A 16 -32.06 -23.26 -21.42
C LEU A 16 -32.25 -22.06 -20.47
N LEU A 17 -33.40 -21.97 -19.80
CA LEU A 17 -33.68 -20.92 -18.81
C LEU A 17 -32.84 -21.04 -17.55
N ILE A 18 -32.59 -22.26 -17.04
CA ILE A 18 -31.71 -22.51 -15.89
C ILE A 18 -30.26 -22.15 -16.24
N PHE A 19 -29.78 -22.47 -17.45
CA PHE A 19 -28.42 -22.14 -17.88
C PHE A 19 -28.20 -20.64 -18.06
N SER A 20 -29.25 -19.87 -18.41
CA SER A 20 -29.18 -18.39 -18.49
C SER A 20 -29.08 -17.70 -17.15
N VAL A 21 -29.65 -18.27 -16.08
CA VAL A 21 -29.65 -17.71 -14.73
C VAL A 21 -28.30 -17.94 -14.02
N LEU A 22 -27.57 -19.00 -14.38
CA LEU A 22 -26.26 -19.35 -13.80
C LEU A 22 -25.11 -18.44 -14.29
N ASN A 23 -25.30 -17.64 -15.34
CA ASN A 23 -24.28 -16.71 -15.83
C ASN A 23 -24.41 -15.27 -15.29
N ALA A 24 -25.37 -14.97 -14.41
CA ALA A 24 -25.65 -13.62 -13.89
C ALA A 24 -24.92 -13.32 -12.58
N GLY A 25 -23.79 -13.93 -12.29
CA GLY A 25 -23.18 -13.88 -10.95
C GLY A 25 -21.70 -13.58 -10.85
N CYS A 26 -21.10 -12.80 -11.75
CA CYS A 26 -19.81 -12.16 -11.48
C CYS A 26 -20.00 -10.65 -11.39
N GLY A 27 -20.68 -10.21 -10.35
CA GLY A 27 -20.69 -8.82 -9.95
C GLY A 27 -19.33 -8.45 -9.35
N TYR A 28 -18.31 -8.22 -10.19
CA TYR A 28 -17.18 -7.41 -9.78
C TYR A 28 -17.70 -5.99 -9.59
N HIS A 29 -18.04 -5.65 -8.37
CA HIS A 29 -18.14 -4.26 -7.97
C HIS A 29 -16.72 -3.70 -8.03
N THR A 30 -16.42 -2.99 -9.11
CA THR A 30 -15.37 -1.98 -9.08
C THR A 30 -15.85 -0.90 -8.12
N ALA A 31 -15.60 -1.09 -6.84
CA ALA A 31 -15.68 -0.03 -5.85
C ALA A 31 -14.47 0.88 -6.09
N GLY A 32 -14.55 1.71 -7.08
CA GLY A 32 -13.55 2.68 -7.46
C GLY A 32 -14.26 3.98 -7.78
N HIS A 33 -14.70 4.70 -6.76
CA HIS A 33 -14.66 6.14 -6.90
C HIS A 33 -13.17 6.48 -6.85
N VAL A 34 -12.57 6.64 -8.03
CA VAL A 34 -11.28 7.30 -8.19
C VAL A 34 -11.50 8.71 -7.63
N VAL A 35 -11.26 8.90 -6.36
CA VAL A 35 -11.12 10.23 -5.77
C VAL A 35 -9.75 10.70 -6.21
N GLN A 36 -9.66 11.10 -7.47
CA GLN A 36 -8.49 11.84 -7.93
C GLN A 36 -8.32 13.04 -7.02
N LEU A 37 -7.07 13.31 -6.66
CA LEU A 37 -6.78 14.58 -5.98
C LEU A 37 -7.45 15.72 -6.77
N PRO A 38 -7.91 16.77 -6.10
CA PRO A 38 -8.55 17.89 -6.78
C PRO A 38 -7.73 18.36 -7.98
N GLU A 39 -8.37 18.69 -9.10
CA GLU A 39 -7.72 19.06 -10.37
C GLU A 39 -6.74 20.24 -10.25
N ASN A 40 -6.91 21.06 -9.22
CA ASN A 40 -6.02 22.17 -8.92
C ASN A 40 -4.70 21.74 -8.25
N VAL A 41 -4.56 20.49 -7.79
CA VAL A 41 -3.32 19.94 -7.24
C VAL A 41 -2.41 19.52 -8.38
N LYS A 42 -1.33 20.23 -8.59
CA LYS A 42 -0.28 19.93 -9.59
C LYS A 42 1.07 19.69 -8.96
N THR A 43 1.31 20.29 -7.80
CA THR A 43 2.57 20.20 -7.08
C THR A 43 2.32 19.65 -5.67
N ILE A 44 3.06 18.58 -5.33
CA ILE A 44 3.01 17.95 -4.02
C ILE A 44 4.36 18.15 -3.33
N ALA A 45 4.34 18.78 -2.15
CA ALA A 45 5.51 18.82 -1.28
C ALA A 45 5.57 17.56 -0.41
N VAL A 46 6.74 16.97 -0.33
CA VAL A 46 7.04 15.85 0.55
C VAL A 46 8.26 16.22 1.40
N PRO A 47 8.05 16.97 2.50
CA PRO A 47 9.14 17.23 3.44
C PRO A 47 9.62 15.94 4.10
N ALA A 48 10.85 15.96 4.61
CA ALA A 48 11.37 14.83 5.38
C ALA A 48 10.37 14.42 6.47
N PHE A 49 10.05 13.14 6.53
CA PHE A 49 9.14 12.59 7.54
C PHE A 49 9.75 12.74 8.92
N LYS A 50 8.89 12.80 9.93
CA LYS A 50 9.33 12.81 11.33
C LYS A 50 9.58 11.38 11.80
N ASN A 51 10.57 11.23 12.67
CA ASN A 51 10.88 9.96 13.33
C ASN A 51 10.76 10.12 14.85
N GLU A 52 9.80 9.41 15.45
CA GLU A 52 9.59 9.38 16.90
C GLU A 52 10.19 8.10 17.52
N THR A 53 11.00 7.34 16.72
CA THR A 53 11.61 6.08 17.14
C THR A 53 13.12 6.21 17.25
N LEU A 54 13.75 5.16 17.78
CA LEU A 54 15.21 5.07 17.87
C LEU A 54 15.86 4.47 16.61
N THR A 55 15.07 4.06 15.62
CA THR A 55 15.58 3.46 14.39
C THR A 55 16.20 4.53 13.50
N TYR A 56 17.50 4.42 13.33
CA TYR A 56 18.31 5.41 12.63
C TYR A 56 17.90 5.56 11.16
N ARG A 57 17.68 6.79 10.72
CA ARG A 57 17.38 7.20 9.33
C ARG A 57 16.20 6.50 8.63
N ILE A 58 15.33 5.81 9.35
CA ILE A 58 14.17 5.15 8.73
C ILE A 58 13.25 6.16 8.02
N GLU A 59 13.10 7.36 8.57
CA GLU A 59 12.33 8.45 7.99
C GLU A 59 12.88 8.91 6.64
N GLN A 60 14.20 8.88 6.47
CA GLN A 60 14.85 9.27 5.22
C GLN A 60 14.57 8.25 4.12
N MET A 61 14.67 6.95 4.42
CA MET A 61 14.38 5.88 3.48
C MET A 61 12.92 5.88 3.05
N LEU A 62 12.00 6.08 3.99
CA LEU A 62 10.57 6.16 3.72
C LEU A 62 10.24 7.39 2.86
N THR A 63 10.78 8.57 3.22
CA THR A 63 10.59 9.81 2.44
C THR A 63 11.11 9.66 1.02
N ALA A 64 12.34 9.16 0.86
CA ALA A 64 12.96 8.98 -0.47
C ALA A 64 12.17 8.00 -1.35
N SER A 65 11.65 6.91 -0.76
CA SER A 65 10.82 5.94 -1.48
C SER A 65 9.49 6.55 -1.94
N VAL A 66 8.84 7.36 -1.09
CA VAL A 66 7.58 8.05 -1.44
C VAL A 66 7.80 9.08 -2.53
N VAL A 67 8.85 9.89 -2.42
CA VAL A 67 9.22 10.88 -3.47
C VAL A 67 9.46 10.18 -4.81
N ARG A 68 10.21 9.08 -4.80
CA ARG A 68 10.47 8.28 -6.00
C ARG A 68 9.18 7.74 -6.60
N GLU A 69 8.32 7.16 -5.78
CA GLU A 69 7.06 6.55 -6.23
C GLU A 69 6.13 7.59 -6.85
N PHE A 70 5.94 8.76 -6.23
CA PHE A 70 5.18 9.85 -6.83
C PHE A 70 5.79 10.32 -8.15
N THR A 71 7.11 10.50 -8.21
CA THR A 71 7.80 10.98 -9.42
C THR A 71 7.70 9.98 -10.58
N THR A 72 7.70 8.68 -10.30
CA THR A 72 7.69 7.65 -11.34
C THR A 72 6.31 7.24 -11.80
N ARG A 73 5.30 7.29 -10.90
CA ARG A 73 3.94 6.81 -11.19
C ARG A 73 2.93 7.90 -11.51
N THR A 74 3.28 9.16 -11.23
CA THR A 74 2.30 10.25 -11.34
C THR A 74 2.83 11.39 -12.20
N HIS A 75 1.92 12.27 -12.59
CA HIS A 75 2.26 13.49 -13.32
C HIS A 75 2.45 14.70 -12.39
N TYR A 76 2.36 14.50 -11.07
CA TYR A 76 2.54 15.57 -10.11
C TYR A 76 4.01 16.00 -10.04
N ARG A 77 4.24 17.30 -9.97
CA ARG A 77 5.54 17.84 -9.63
C ARG A 77 5.80 17.59 -8.14
N VAL A 78 6.85 16.85 -7.81
CA VAL A 78 7.24 16.60 -6.43
C VAL A 78 8.36 17.55 -6.02
N VAL A 79 8.19 18.20 -4.87
CA VAL A 79 9.19 19.09 -4.28
C VAL A 79 9.57 18.61 -2.88
N ASN A 80 10.87 18.65 -2.60
CA ASN A 80 11.40 18.33 -1.27
C ASN A 80 11.53 19.63 -0.50
N GLY A 81 10.70 19.85 0.53
CA GLY A 81 10.80 21.06 1.32
C GLY A 81 9.53 21.41 2.06
N PRO A 82 9.49 22.58 2.70
CA PRO A 82 8.38 23.01 3.56
C PRO A 82 7.03 23.15 2.85
N GLY A 83 7.01 23.23 1.52
CA GLY A 83 5.77 23.17 0.75
C GLY A 83 5.05 24.52 0.58
N ASP A 84 5.72 25.62 0.83
CA ASP A 84 5.11 26.97 0.78
C ASP A 84 4.51 27.30 -0.60
N ASP A 85 5.11 26.77 -1.68
CA ASP A 85 4.63 26.93 -3.06
C ASP A 85 3.92 25.68 -3.61
N ALA A 86 3.70 24.66 -2.81
CA ALA A 86 3.03 23.43 -3.27
C ALA A 86 1.52 23.52 -3.12
N ASP A 87 0.78 22.83 -3.99
CA ASP A 87 -0.69 22.76 -3.93
C ASP A 87 -1.18 21.84 -2.82
N ALA A 88 -0.37 20.83 -2.50
CA ALA A 88 -0.62 19.94 -1.39
C ALA A 88 0.70 19.56 -0.69
N THR A 89 0.61 19.22 0.60
CA THR A 89 1.76 18.80 1.41
C THR A 89 1.48 17.47 2.07
N LEU A 90 2.34 16.48 1.80
CA LEU A 90 2.30 15.17 2.42
C LEU A 90 3.25 15.12 3.63
N ARG A 91 2.69 14.93 4.81
CA ARG A 91 3.46 14.78 6.05
C ARG A 91 3.33 13.36 6.57
N GLY A 92 4.48 12.76 6.93
CA GLY A 92 4.56 11.45 7.57
C GLY A 92 5.24 11.54 8.93
N THR A 93 4.85 10.66 9.84
CA THR A 93 5.50 10.49 11.15
C THR A 93 5.62 9.01 11.45
N VAL A 94 6.83 8.53 11.66
CA VAL A 94 7.10 7.16 12.15
C VAL A 94 6.81 7.14 13.63
N LEU A 95 5.80 6.36 14.03
CA LEU A 95 5.31 6.31 15.41
C LEU A 95 6.01 5.23 16.23
N SER A 96 6.25 4.07 15.62
CA SER A 96 6.92 2.97 16.28
C SER A 96 7.63 2.05 15.29
N THR A 97 8.68 1.42 15.77
CA THR A 97 9.38 0.32 15.10
C THR A 97 9.58 -0.81 16.10
N ALA A 98 9.33 -2.04 15.68
CA ALA A 98 9.56 -3.23 16.48
C ALA A 98 10.23 -4.31 15.63
N ALA A 99 11.15 -5.05 16.23
CA ALA A 99 11.78 -6.21 15.62
C ALA A 99 11.62 -7.40 16.55
N SER A 100 11.10 -8.52 16.03
CA SER A 100 10.83 -9.73 16.81
C SER A 100 11.38 -10.95 16.09
N PRO A 101 12.15 -11.81 16.76
CA PRO A 101 12.59 -13.07 16.18
C PRO A 101 11.39 -13.95 15.82
N LEU A 102 11.42 -14.55 14.61
CA LEU A 102 10.43 -15.52 14.17
C LEU A 102 10.94 -16.96 14.29
N THR A 103 12.20 -17.17 13.94
CA THR A 103 12.84 -18.48 13.99
C THR A 103 14.22 -18.36 14.63
N TYR A 104 14.67 -19.46 15.21
CA TYR A 104 15.99 -19.58 15.80
C TYR A 104 16.78 -20.68 15.11
N ASP A 105 18.05 -20.46 14.93
CA ASP A 105 19.01 -21.47 14.52
C ASP A 105 19.19 -22.48 15.66
N THR A 106 18.96 -23.75 15.39
CA THR A 106 18.99 -24.83 16.42
C THR A 106 20.40 -25.14 16.94
N ALA A 107 21.43 -24.82 16.16
CA ALA A 107 22.81 -25.08 16.54
C ALA A 107 23.39 -23.96 17.41
N THR A 108 23.01 -22.70 17.14
CA THR A 108 23.59 -21.53 17.80
C THR A 108 22.64 -20.88 18.81
N GLY A 109 21.34 -21.17 18.77
CA GLY A 109 20.31 -20.51 19.58
C GLY A 109 20.06 -19.05 19.22
N ARG A 110 20.63 -18.55 18.11
CA ARG A 110 20.46 -17.16 17.65
C ARG A 110 19.25 -17.05 16.75
N ALA A 111 18.69 -15.83 16.64
CA ALA A 111 17.63 -15.55 15.68
C ALA A 111 18.12 -15.84 14.24
N ALA A 112 17.39 -16.66 13.50
CA ALA A 112 17.65 -16.96 12.10
C ALA A 112 16.81 -16.08 11.18
N SER A 113 15.59 -15.70 11.61
CA SER A 113 14.78 -14.71 10.91
C SER A 113 14.09 -13.77 11.89
N VAL A 114 13.85 -12.54 11.42
CA VAL A 114 13.27 -11.45 12.22
C VAL A 114 12.15 -10.79 11.44
N MET A 115 11.04 -10.51 12.13
CA MET A 115 9.96 -9.67 11.64
C MET A 115 10.17 -8.23 12.11
N VAL A 116 10.23 -7.30 11.16
CA VAL A 116 10.17 -5.87 11.46
C VAL A 116 8.75 -5.37 11.24
N VAL A 117 8.26 -4.58 12.19
CA VAL A 117 6.96 -3.92 12.12
C VAL A 117 7.20 -2.42 12.27
N VAL A 118 6.67 -1.64 11.34
CA VAL A 118 6.74 -0.17 11.35
C VAL A 118 5.33 0.39 11.34
N SER A 119 5.03 1.28 12.27
CA SER A 119 3.78 2.03 12.31
C SER A 119 4.03 3.50 11.98
N MET A 120 3.21 4.06 11.09
CA MET A 120 3.31 5.45 10.65
C MET A 120 1.96 6.14 10.63
N LYS A 121 1.98 7.44 10.90
CA LYS A 121 0.89 8.35 10.60
C LYS A 121 1.21 9.13 9.33
N VAL A 122 0.22 9.27 8.43
CA VAL A 122 0.36 10.03 7.19
C VAL A 122 -0.82 10.98 7.03
N VAL A 123 -0.55 12.21 6.59
CA VAL A 123 -1.57 13.23 6.31
C VAL A 123 -1.17 14.01 5.06
N LEU A 124 -2.07 14.10 4.09
CA LEU A 124 -1.98 14.98 2.92
C LEU A 124 -2.96 16.13 3.11
N THR A 125 -2.48 17.35 3.08
CA THR A 125 -3.30 18.57 3.18
C THR A 125 -3.12 19.46 1.96
N ASP A 126 -4.16 20.20 1.57
CA ASP A 126 -4.03 21.26 0.58
C ASP A 126 -3.42 22.54 1.19
N ARG A 127 -3.27 23.61 0.37
CA ARG A 127 -2.77 24.92 0.81
C ARG A 127 -3.60 25.58 1.90
N THR A 128 -4.89 25.26 1.97
CA THR A 128 -5.82 25.83 2.95
C THR A 128 -5.78 25.08 4.28
N GLY A 129 -5.05 23.95 4.35
CA GLY A 129 -5.00 23.06 5.49
C GLY A 129 -6.13 22.01 5.50
N LYS A 130 -6.95 21.95 4.45
CA LYS A 130 -7.97 20.91 4.31
C LYS A 130 -7.28 19.55 4.10
N VAL A 131 -7.69 18.55 4.86
CA VAL A 131 -7.19 17.18 4.72
C VAL A 131 -7.77 16.57 3.45
N LEU A 132 -6.88 16.19 2.53
CA LEU A 132 -7.21 15.45 1.31
C LEU A 132 -7.12 13.94 1.52
N TYR A 133 -6.18 13.50 2.35
CA TYR A 133 -5.99 12.10 2.70
C TYR A 133 -5.36 12.00 4.09
N GLN A 134 -5.77 11.00 4.86
CA GLN A 134 -5.11 10.68 6.12
C GLN A 134 -5.22 9.21 6.45
N ASN A 135 -4.15 8.69 7.05
CA ASN A 135 -4.17 7.41 7.73
C ASN A 135 -3.40 7.57 9.06
N PRO A 136 -4.06 7.39 10.20
CA PRO A 136 -3.45 7.62 11.51
C PRO A 136 -2.48 6.52 11.93
N ALA A 137 -2.56 5.33 11.32
CA ALA A 137 -1.80 4.16 11.75
C ALA A 137 -1.58 3.16 10.59
N TYR A 138 -0.76 3.53 9.61
CA TYR A 138 -0.24 2.56 8.65
C TYR A 138 0.65 1.56 9.36
N LEU A 139 0.42 0.27 9.10
CA LEU A 139 1.20 -0.81 9.66
C LEU A 139 1.85 -1.62 8.54
N PHE A 140 3.17 -1.63 8.50
CA PHE A 140 3.96 -2.39 7.54
C PHE A 140 4.79 -3.44 8.25
N ARG A 141 4.95 -4.60 7.59
CA ARG A 141 5.71 -5.73 8.11
C ARG A 141 6.64 -6.26 7.04
N GLU A 142 7.85 -6.56 7.42
CA GLU A 142 8.84 -7.20 6.56
C GLU A 142 9.62 -8.24 7.34
N GLN A 143 9.78 -9.41 6.74
CA GLN A 143 10.62 -10.46 7.29
C GLN A 143 11.98 -10.45 6.61
N TYR A 144 13.03 -10.63 7.37
CA TYR A 144 14.36 -10.86 6.83
C TYR A 144 15.11 -11.96 7.57
N GLU A 145 16.03 -12.60 6.87
CA GLU A 145 16.96 -13.56 7.45
C GLU A 145 18.16 -12.82 8.03
N VAL A 146 18.56 -13.21 9.23
CA VAL A 146 19.73 -12.64 9.89
C VAL A 146 20.98 -13.28 9.30
N SER A 147 21.80 -12.48 8.61
CA SER A 147 23.09 -12.96 8.13
C SER A 147 24.00 -13.28 9.32
N GLN A 148 24.67 -14.43 9.24
CA GLN A 148 25.69 -14.81 10.23
C GLN A 148 27.04 -14.11 9.99
N ASP A 149 27.17 -13.41 8.88
CA ASP A 149 28.38 -12.65 8.54
C ASP A 149 28.39 -11.33 9.32
N LEU A 150 29.40 -11.17 10.17
CA LEU A 150 29.60 -9.99 11.01
C LEU A 150 29.78 -8.70 10.19
N THR A 151 30.23 -8.78 8.95
CA THR A 151 30.41 -7.62 8.07
C THR A 151 29.09 -7.05 7.58
N SER A 152 28.06 -7.87 7.35
CA SER A 152 26.73 -7.44 6.91
C SER A 152 25.83 -6.91 8.06
N PHE A 153 26.24 -7.15 9.31
CA PHE A 153 25.50 -6.68 10.49
C PHE A 153 25.59 -5.15 10.69
N PHE A 154 26.62 -4.52 10.12
CA PHE A 154 26.89 -3.08 10.25
C PHE A 154 26.49 -2.27 9.00
N GLU A 155 25.90 -2.90 7.99
CA GLU A 155 25.39 -2.15 6.85
C GLU A 155 24.17 -1.31 7.28
N GLU A 156 24.32 0.03 7.16
CA GLU A 156 23.30 1.03 7.53
C GLU A 156 21.98 0.86 6.78
N ASP A 157 21.98 0.18 5.62
CA ASP A 157 20.83 -0.07 4.79
C ASP A 157 20.44 -1.55 4.80
N SER A 158 19.74 -2.00 5.82
CA SER A 158 19.16 -3.34 5.78
C SER A 158 18.28 -3.50 4.53
N PRO A 159 18.50 -4.55 3.70
CA PRO A 159 17.66 -4.84 2.54
C PRO A 159 16.16 -4.94 2.89
N ALA A 160 15.86 -5.34 4.12
CA ALA A 160 14.50 -5.42 4.63
C ALA A 160 13.84 -4.04 4.75
N PHE A 161 14.53 -3.06 5.34
CA PHE A 161 14.00 -1.70 5.43
C PHE A 161 13.82 -1.05 4.05
N ARG A 162 14.67 -1.39 3.09
CA ARG A 162 14.53 -0.94 1.71
C ARG A 162 13.26 -1.49 1.07
N ARG A 163 13.01 -2.82 1.15
CA ARG A 163 11.78 -3.44 0.63
C ARG A 163 10.55 -2.87 1.33
N LEU A 164 10.56 -2.81 2.66
CA LEU A 164 9.49 -2.24 3.46
C LEU A 164 9.18 -0.80 3.03
N SER A 165 10.20 0.04 2.82
CA SER A 165 10.02 1.43 2.38
C SER A 165 9.45 1.55 0.97
N GLN A 166 9.80 0.64 0.07
CA GLN A 166 9.25 0.58 -1.29
C GLN A 166 7.78 0.14 -1.27
N ASP A 167 7.44 -0.89 -0.50
CA ASP A 167 6.06 -1.38 -0.38
C ASP A 167 5.16 -0.37 0.32
N PHE A 168 5.68 0.30 1.36
CA PHE A 168 5.02 1.45 1.95
C PHE A 168 4.70 2.53 0.92
N ALA A 169 5.71 2.99 0.16
CA ALA A 169 5.54 4.06 -0.81
C ALA A 169 4.51 3.69 -1.89
N ARG A 170 4.59 2.46 -2.40
CA ARG A 170 3.66 1.94 -3.40
C ARG A 170 2.22 1.93 -2.89
N THR A 171 2.02 1.38 -1.70
CA THR A 171 0.70 1.31 -1.07
C THR A 171 0.16 2.71 -0.75
N LEU A 172 0.98 3.59 -0.18
CA LEU A 172 0.58 4.95 0.16
C LEU A 172 0.15 5.74 -1.09
N VAL A 173 0.96 5.73 -2.14
CA VAL A 173 0.67 6.47 -3.37
C VAL A 173 -0.58 5.91 -4.05
N SER A 174 -0.75 4.58 -4.10
CA SER A 174 -1.99 3.97 -4.61
C SER A 174 -3.20 4.43 -3.81
N ASN A 175 -3.16 4.38 -2.49
CA ASN A 175 -4.29 4.79 -1.64
C ASN A 175 -4.62 6.29 -1.80
N ILE A 176 -3.62 7.14 -1.94
CA ILE A 176 -3.83 8.59 -2.18
C ILE A 176 -4.51 8.83 -3.54
N LEU A 177 -4.11 8.07 -4.58
CA LEU A 177 -4.65 8.22 -5.93
C LEU A 177 -6.03 7.59 -6.10
N GLU A 178 -6.31 6.53 -5.35
CA GLU A 178 -7.53 5.73 -5.44
C GLU A 178 -8.58 6.12 -4.38
N GLY A 179 -8.22 6.97 -3.41
CA GLY A 179 -9.14 7.53 -2.41
C GLY A 179 -9.57 6.54 -1.32
N PHE A 180 -8.70 5.54 -0.98
CA PHE A 180 -8.95 4.58 0.10
C PHE A 180 -8.36 5.04 1.43
#